data_f1020c8572f59f80e3c1982a9f38bbfb
#
_entry.id   f1020c8572f59f80e3c1982a9f38bbfb
#
_cell.length_a   1.000
_cell.length_b   1.000
_cell.length_c   1.000
_cell.angle_alpha   90.00
_cell.angle_beta   90.00
_cell.angle_gamma   90.00
#
_symmetry.space_group_name_H-M   'P 1'
#
loop_
_entity.id
_entity.type
_entity.pdbx_description
1 polymer ?
#
loop_
_entity_poly.entity_id
_entity_poly.type
_entity_poly.pdbx_seq_one_letter_code
_entity_poly.pdbx_strand_id
1 'polypeptide(L)'
;NKPRPGKFIHQNGQVLGTHQGLIHYTIGQRKGLGIAYEYPLYVIDKDIASNTVILGPNDALFQKALLAENCNLIAIDKLEAPLRVTAKTRYRQKDVPAVIEPLADGKIKVTFDEPQRAITPGQAVVFYDGDYVVGGGIIAAPLKE
;
A
#
# COMPACT_ATOMS: atom_id res chain seq x y z
N ASN A 1 -13.77 1.66 -19.99
CA ASN A 1 -14.21 0.36 -19.48
C ASN A 1 -15.30 0.53 -18.42
N LYS A 2 -16.34 -0.26 -18.55
CA LYS A 2 -17.44 -0.22 -17.59
C LYS A 2 -17.05 -0.93 -16.30
N PRO A 3 -17.42 -0.40 -15.13
CA PRO A 3 -17.26 -1.12 -13.88
C PRO A 3 -18.00 -2.47 -13.95
N ARG A 4 -17.40 -3.49 -13.38
CA ARG A 4 -17.96 -4.84 -13.40
C ARG A 4 -18.19 -5.31 -11.96
N PRO A 5 -19.41 -5.71 -11.59
CA PRO A 5 -19.68 -6.26 -10.26
C PRO A 5 -18.84 -7.50 -10.00
N GLY A 6 -18.46 -7.67 -8.76
CA GLY A 6 -17.70 -8.82 -8.29
C GLY A 6 -18.01 -9.06 -6.82
N LYS A 7 -17.17 -9.80 -6.13
CA LYS A 7 -17.45 -10.21 -4.75
C LYS A 7 -16.68 -9.39 -3.73
N PHE A 8 -17.35 -9.09 -2.59
CA PHE A 8 -16.67 -8.75 -1.36
C PHE A 8 -16.31 -10.03 -0.64
N ILE A 9 -15.04 -10.22 -0.33
CA ILE A 9 -14.58 -11.40 0.38
C ILE A 9 -13.80 -10.96 1.61
N HIS A 10 -14.15 -11.50 2.79
CA HIS A 10 -13.38 -11.27 4.00
C HIS A 10 -12.00 -11.90 3.86
N GLN A 11 -10.99 -11.33 4.52
CA GLN A 11 -9.63 -11.89 4.46
C GLN A 11 -9.56 -13.36 4.93
N ASN A 12 -10.57 -13.84 5.65
CA ASN A 12 -10.67 -15.24 6.06
C ASN A 12 -11.28 -16.15 4.98
N GLY A 13 -11.64 -15.60 3.81
CA GLY A 13 -12.20 -16.35 2.69
C GLY A 13 -13.73 -16.34 2.60
N GLN A 14 -14.42 -15.78 3.58
CA GLN A 14 -15.89 -15.74 3.58
C GLN A 14 -16.40 -14.73 2.56
N VAL A 15 -17.35 -15.14 1.71
CA VAL A 15 -18.01 -14.24 0.78
C VAL A 15 -19.04 -13.41 1.54
N LEU A 16 -18.93 -12.09 1.45
CA LEU A 16 -19.76 -11.17 2.22
C LEU A 16 -20.83 -10.45 1.40
N GLY A 17 -20.66 -10.37 0.10
CA GLY A 17 -21.62 -9.67 -0.76
C GLY A 17 -21.05 -9.39 -2.13
N THR A 18 -21.68 -8.46 -2.83
CA THR A 18 -21.34 -8.08 -4.21
C THR A 18 -21.01 -6.59 -4.28
N HIS A 19 -19.85 -6.26 -4.88
CA HIS A 19 -19.47 -4.86 -5.10
C HIS A 19 -19.87 -4.39 -6.49
N GLN A 20 -19.78 -3.08 -6.70
CA GLN A 20 -20.22 -2.42 -7.92
C GLN A 20 -19.10 -2.10 -8.92
N GLY A 21 -17.92 -2.63 -8.69
CA GLY A 21 -16.74 -2.40 -9.53
C GLY A 21 -15.57 -1.91 -8.72
N LEU A 22 -14.36 -2.43 -9.01
CA LEU A 22 -13.14 -2.15 -8.23
C LEU A 22 -12.82 -0.66 -8.14
N ILE A 23 -13.14 0.11 -9.17
CA ILE A 23 -12.81 1.54 -9.22
C ILE A 23 -13.53 2.37 -8.17
N HIS A 24 -14.60 1.84 -7.60
CA HIS A 24 -15.39 2.55 -6.58
C HIS A 24 -14.82 2.40 -5.16
N TYR A 25 -13.77 1.61 -4.98
CA TYR A 25 -13.27 1.27 -3.66
C TYR A 25 -11.81 1.67 -3.51
N THR A 26 -11.46 2.14 -2.31
CA THR A 26 -10.13 2.62 -1.96
C THR A 26 -9.62 1.87 -0.73
N ILE A 27 -8.34 1.50 -0.72
CA ILE A 27 -7.73 0.86 0.45
C ILE A 27 -7.93 1.74 1.67
N GLY A 28 -8.43 1.18 2.76
CA GLY A 28 -8.75 1.89 4.00
C GLY A 28 -10.18 2.39 4.09
N GLN A 29 -10.96 2.28 3.02
CA GLN A 29 -12.35 2.72 2.99
C GLN A 29 -13.20 1.91 3.96
N ARG A 30 -14.03 2.59 4.74
CA ARG A 30 -15.00 1.97 5.66
C ARG A 30 -16.44 2.20 5.22
N LYS A 31 -16.77 3.42 4.80
CA LYS A 31 -18.14 3.80 4.46
C LYS A 31 -18.51 3.35 3.05
N GLY A 32 -19.79 3.08 2.84
CA GLY A 32 -20.32 2.79 1.51
C GLY A 32 -20.14 1.35 1.06
N LEU A 33 -19.76 0.44 1.95
CA LEU A 33 -19.59 -0.96 1.58
C LEU A 33 -20.90 -1.73 1.57
N GLY A 34 -21.90 -1.30 2.37
CA GLY A 34 -23.19 -1.97 2.43
C GLY A 34 -23.17 -3.34 3.08
N ILE A 35 -22.13 -3.65 3.85
CA ILE A 35 -21.96 -4.94 4.50
C ILE A 35 -22.15 -4.79 6.00
N ALA A 36 -23.06 -5.59 6.56
CA ALA A 36 -23.23 -5.68 8.00
C ALA A 36 -22.34 -6.79 8.55
N TYR A 37 -21.59 -6.48 9.60
CA TYR A 37 -20.67 -7.44 10.20
C TYR A 37 -20.51 -7.14 11.69
N GLU A 38 -19.97 -8.09 12.46
CA GLU A 38 -19.86 -7.95 13.91
C GLU A 38 -18.85 -6.88 14.37
N TYR A 39 -17.98 -6.42 13.46
CA TYR A 39 -17.07 -5.31 13.70
C TYR A 39 -16.94 -4.48 12.42
N PRO A 40 -16.40 -3.25 12.51
CA PRO A 40 -16.22 -2.44 11.30
C PRO A 40 -15.30 -3.11 10.29
N LEU A 41 -15.71 -3.10 9.02
CA LEU A 41 -14.92 -3.64 7.93
C LEU A 41 -14.30 -2.51 7.12
N TYR A 42 -13.10 -2.77 6.61
CA TYR A 42 -12.34 -1.84 5.78
C TYR A 42 -11.89 -2.55 4.51
N VAL A 43 -11.72 -1.80 3.44
CA VAL A 43 -11.10 -2.34 2.22
C VAL A 43 -9.62 -2.55 2.51
N ILE A 44 -9.21 -3.81 2.53
CA ILE A 44 -7.82 -4.19 2.82
C ILE A 44 -7.01 -4.28 1.53
N ASP A 45 -7.62 -4.81 0.47
CA ASP A 45 -6.94 -5.04 -0.79
C ASP A 45 -7.98 -5.17 -1.91
N LYS A 46 -7.50 -5.08 -3.14
CA LYS A 46 -8.30 -5.33 -4.35
C LYS A 46 -7.54 -6.30 -5.23
N ASP A 47 -8.16 -7.41 -5.59
CA ASP A 47 -7.59 -8.38 -6.50
C ASP A 47 -8.19 -8.18 -7.88
N ILE A 48 -7.40 -7.62 -8.79
CA ILE A 48 -7.85 -7.28 -10.13
C ILE A 48 -8.15 -8.55 -10.93
N ALA A 49 -7.32 -9.58 -10.80
CA ALA A 49 -7.47 -10.81 -11.55
C ALA A 49 -8.80 -11.51 -11.26
N SER A 50 -9.22 -11.56 -10.01
CA SER A 50 -10.46 -12.19 -9.60
C SER A 50 -11.62 -11.20 -9.46
N ASN A 51 -11.39 -9.91 -9.71
CA ASN A 51 -12.40 -8.85 -9.55
C ASN A 51 -13.01 -8.86 -8.14
N THR A 52 -12.15 -8.95 -7.14
CA THR A 52 -12.54 -9.11 -5.74
C THR A 52 -12.08 -7.93 -4.90
N VAL A 53 -12.93 -7.46 -3.99
CA VAL A 53 -12.57 -6.51 -2.93
C VAL A 53 -12.42 -7.30 -1.64
N ILE A 54 -11.23 -7.25 -1.03
CA ILE A 54 -10.95 -7.94 0.22
C ILE A 54 -11.24 -7.02 1.39
N LEU A 55 -12.04 -7.49 2.33
CA LEU A 55 -12.43 -6.74 3.52
C LEU A 55 -11.83 -7.37 4.78
N GLY A 56 -11.60 -6.56 5.79
CA GLY A 56 -11.09 -7.03 7.06
C GLY A 56 -11.12 -5.95 8.14
N PRO A 57 -10.64 -6.28 9.34
CA PRO A 57 -10.59 -5.30 10.43
C PRO A 57 -9.52 -4.24 10.21
N ASN A 58 -9.59 -3.15 10.96
CA ASN A 58 -8.66 -2.03 10.83
C ASN A 58 -7.19 -2.47 10.98
N ASP A 59 -6.90 -3.38 11.91
CA ASP A 59 -5.51 -3.80 12.15
C ASP A 59 -4.89 -4.54 10.96
N ALA A 60 -5.71 -5.10 10.07
CA ALA A 60 -5.23 -5.73 8.84
C ALA A 60 -4.69 -4.72 7.82
N LEU A 61 -4.93 -3.43 8.02
CA LEU A 61 -4.41 -2.37 7.16
C LEU A 61 -2.95 -2.00 7.44
N PHE A 62 -2.39 -2.48 8.54
CA PHE A 62 -1.05 -2.08 8.98
C PHE A 62 0.00 -3.04 8.43
N GLN A 63 0.98 -2.51 7.72
CA GLN A 63 2.10 -3.26 7.17
C GLN A 63 3.39 -2.51 7.45
N LYS A 64 4.48 -3.26 7.63
CA LYS A 64 5.77 -2.68 7.99
C LYS A 64 6.69 -2.47 6.79
N ALA A 65 6.36 -3.07 5.64
CA ALA A 65 7.22 -2.97 4.46
C ALA A 65 6.39 -2.83 3.19
N LEU A 66 7.03 -2.29 2.15
CA LEU A 66 6.43 -2.20 0.82
C LEU A 66 7.49 -2.43 -0.26
N LEU A 67 7.01 -2.80 -1.44
CA LEU A 67 7.79 -2.88 -2.65
C LEU A 67 7.52 -1.63 -3.48
N ALA A 68 8.59 -0.91 -3.86
CA ALA A 68 8.51 0.25 -4.75
C ALA A 68 9.10 -0.10 -6.11
N GLU A 69 8.48 0.42 -7.16
CA GLU A 69 8.94 0.24 -8.54
C GLU A 69 8.99 1.59 -9.25
N ASN A 70 9.54 1.61 -10.45
CA ASN A 70 9.76 2.83 -11.23
C ASN A 70 10.49 3.89 -10.40
N CYS A 71 11.53 3.44 -9.68
CA CYS A 71 12.24 4.28 -8.73
C CYS A 71 13.19 5.23 -9.43
N ASN A 72 13.25 6.45 -8.92
CA ASN A 72 14.16 7.47 -9.39
C ASN A 72 14.96 8.00 -8.19
N LEU A 73 16.28 7.90 -8.26
CA LEU A 73 17.18 8.40 -7.23
C LEU A 73 17.72 9.75 -7.65
N ILE A 74 17.69 10.73 -6.75
CA ILE A 74 18.06 12.11 -7.04
C ILE A 74 19.35 12.50 -6.33
N ALA A 75 19.44 12.26 -5.02
CA ALA A 75 20.58 12.67 -4.21
C ALA A 75 21.75 11.70 -4.28
N ILE A 76 21.53 10.48 -4.76
CA ILE A 76 22.57 9.46 -4.93
C ILE A 76 22.45 8.87 -6.33
N ASP A 77 23.57 8.46 -6.90
CA ASP A 77 23.59 7.89 -8.25
C ASP A 77 22.97 6.50 -8.28
N LYS A 78 23.21 5.72 -7.24
CA LYS A 78 22.82 4.33 -7.21
C LYS A 78 22.65 3.86 -5.76
N LEU A 79 21.65 3.04 -5.52
CA LEU A 79 21.45 2.38 -4.23
C LEU A 79 22.11 1.00 -4.32
N GLU A 80 23.22 0.81 -3.61
CA GLU A 80 23.99 -0.44 -3.65
C GLU A 80 23.87 -1.27 -2.38
N ALA A 81 23.37 -0.68 -1.30
CA ALA A 81 23.25 -1.31 0.01
C ALA A 81 22.09 -0.67 0.76
N PRO A 82 21.62 -1.30 1.84
CA PRO A 82 20.58 -0.68 2.67
C PRO A 82 20.98 0.72 3.14
N LEU A 83 20.02 1.64 3.10
CA LEU A 83 20.23 3.03 3.47
C LEU A 83 19.10 3.48 4.40
N ARG A 84 19.48 4.09 5.52
CA ARG A 84 18.53 4.69 6.46
C ARG A 84 18.03 6.02 5.89
N VAL A 85 16.72 6.17 5.83
CA VAL A 85 16.06 7.39 5.31
C VAL A 85 14.83 7.66 6.16
N THR A 86 14.10 8.74 5.86
CA THR A 86 12.70 8.84 6.20
C THR A 86 11.88 8.69 4.93
N ALA A 87 10.66 8.21 5.05
CA ALA A 87 9.83 7.94 3.88
C ALA A 87 8.40 8.42 4.13
N LYS A 88 7.73 8.75 3.02
CA LYS A 88 6.39 9.29 3.03
C LYS A 88 5.58 8.62 1.93
N THR A 89 4.46 8.02 2.30
CA THR A 89 3.59 7.29 1.37
C THR A 89 2.36 8.07 0.98
N ARG A 90 2.11 9.22 1.63
CA ARG A 90 0.96 10.08 1.37
C ARG A 90 1.38 11.52 1.45
N TYR A 91 0.78 12.35 0.61
CA TYR A 91 1.12 13.77 0.51
C TYR A 91 1.02 14.51 1.85
N ARG A 92 -0.04 14.24 2.64
CA ARG A 92 -0.28 14.95 3.90
C ARG A 92 0.33 14.29 5.12
N GLN A 93 1.01 13.18 4.91
CA GLN A 93 1.65 12.46 6.01
C GLN A 93 3.01 13.09 6.31
N LYS A 94 3.40 13.08 7.58
CA LYS A 94 4.77 13.36 7.96
C LYS A 94 5.65 12.18 7.53
N ASP A 95 6.87 12.47 7.07
CA ASP A 95 7.83 11.41 6.77
C ASP A 95 8.25 10.68 8.04
N VAL A 96 8.45 9.38 7.95
CA VAL A 96 8.73 8.49 9.09
C VAL A 96 9.98 7.65 8.82
N PRO A 97 10.69 7.22 9.88
CA PRO A 97 11.92 6.44 9.70
C PRO A 97 11.70 5.13 8.96
N ALA A 98 12.61 4.84 8.03
CA ALA A 98 12.58 3.63 7.22
C ALA A 98 13.99 3.28 6.74
N VAL A 99 14.12 2.06 6.23
CA VAL A 99 15.32 1.61 5.52
C VAL A 99 14.91 1.24 4.11
N ILE A 100 15.65 1.72 3.12
CA ILE A 100 15.46 1.31 1.73
C ILE A 100 16.58 0.35 1.34
N GLU A 101 16.21 -0.70 0.58
CA GLU A 101 17.13 -1.74 0.14
C GLU A 101 16.96 -1.99 -1.35
N PRO A 102 18.07 -2.15 -2.09
CA PRO A 102 17.97 -2.46 -3.51
C PRO A 102 17.49 -3.90 -3.72
N LEU A 103 16.62 -4.07 -4.70
CA LEU A 103 16.17 -5.38 -5.17
C LEU A 103 16.51 -5.53 -6.64
N ALA A 104 16.29 -6.73 -7.19
CA ALA A 104 16.46 -6.99 -8.60
C ALA A 104 15.59 -6.05 -9.45
N ASP A 105 16.01 -5.78 -10.68
CA ASP A 105 15.26 -5.00 -11.66
C ASP A 105 14.98 -3.54 -11.24
N GLY A 106 15.86 -2.96 -10.41
CA GLY A 106 15.74 -1.56 -10.01
C GLY A 106 14.64 -1.28 -9.01
N LYS A 107 14.01 -2.31 -8.46
CA LYS A 107 13.00 -2.15 -7.43
C LYS A 107 13.65 -1.90 -6.08
N ILE A 108 12.88 -1.33 -5.16
CA ILE A 108 13.36 -1.01 -3.81
C ILE A 108 12.38 -1.56 -2.79
N LYS A 109 12.91 -2.26 -1.78
CA LYS A 109 12.12 -2.64 -0.60
C LYS A 109 12.26 -1.53 0.44
N VAL A 110 11.13 -1.05 0.94
CA VAL A 110 11.08 -0.05 2.01
C VAL A 110 10.57 -0.74 3.26
N THR A 111 11.36 -0.71 4.32
CA THR A 111 10.98 -1.27 5.63
C THR A 111 10.88 -0.13 6.63
N PHE A 112 9.69 0.09 7.17
CA PHE A 112 9.45 1.15 8.15
C PHE A 112 9.81 0.66 9.55
N ASP A 113 10.22 1.57 10.42
CA ASP A 113 10.47 1.24 11.82
C ASP A 113 9.16 0.86 12.52
N GLU A 114 8.06 1.55 12.18
CA GLU A 114 6.73 1.27 12.72
C GLU A 114 5.76 0.93 11.60
N PRO A 115 4.77 0.04 11.85
CA PRO A 115 3.78 -0.28 10.82
C PRO A 115 3.06 0.96 10.31
N GLN A 116 2.75 0.97 9.00
CA GLN A 116 2.06 2.07 8.33
C GLN A 116 0.68 1.60 7.89
N ARG A 117 -0.32 2.46 8.11
CA ARG A 117 -1.70 2.15 7.78
C ARG A 117 -1.99 2.37 6.30
N ALA A 118 -2.66 1.41 5.68
CA ALA A 118 -3.23 1.54 4.34
C ALA A 118 -2.20 1.91 3.27
N ILE A 119 -1.10 1.16 3.23
CA ILE A 119 -0.12 1.26 2.13
C ILE A 119 -0.85 0.89 0.84
N THR A 120 -0.91 1.82 -0.12
CA THR A 120 -1.78 1.69 -1.28
C THR A 120 -0.98 1.57 -2.57
N PRO A 121 -1.13 0.45 -3.31
CA PRO A 121 -0.50 0.31 -4.63
C PRO A 121 -0.92 1.44 -5.56
N GLY A 122 0.01 1.90 -6.37
CA GLY A 122 -0.21 2.98 -7.34
C GLY A 122 0.09 4.37 -6.80
N GLN A 123 0.23 4.54 -5.49
CA GLN A 123 0.60 5.83 -4.91
C GLN A 123 2.11 5.98 -4.84
N ALA A 124 2.58 7.23 -4.81
CA ALA A 124 4.00 7.53 -4.73
C ALA A 124 4.54 7.30 -3.32
N VAL A 125 5.79 6.85 -3.24
CA VAL A 125 6.57 6.87 -2.02
C VAL A 125 7.80 7.75 -2.25
N VAL A 126 8.13 8.61 -1.29
CA VAL A 126 9.26 9.53 -1.41
C VAL A 126 10.21 9.30 -0.23
N PHE A 127 11.50 9.29 -0.52
CA PHE A 127 12.57 9.07 0.46
C PHE A 127 13.32 10.36 0.71
N TYR A 128 13.60 10.64 1.98
CA TYR A 128 14.28 11.87 2.40
C TYR A 128 15.50 11.55 3.29
N ASP A 129 16.49 12.41 3.21
CA ASP A 129 17.58 12.49 4.19
C ASP A 129 17.56 13.91 4.74
N GLY A 130 16.96 14.09 5.92
CA GLY A 130 16.67 15.42 6.44
C GLY A 130 15.76 16.20 5.49
N ASP A 131 16.23 17.34 5.02
CA ASP A 131 15.48 18.20 4.09
C ASP A 131 15.71 17.82 2.62
N TYR A 132 16.59 16.87 2.35
CA TYR A 132 16.93 16.50 0.97
C TYR A 132 16.07 15.34 0.51
N VAL A 133 15.57 15.42 -0.73
CA VAL A 133 14.90 14.29 -1.39
C VAL A 133 15.96 13.34 -1.91
N VAL A 134 15.99 12.12 -1.39
CA VAL A 134 16.89 11.06 -1.89
C VAL A 134 16.37 10.49 -3.19
N GLY A 135 15.06 10.32 -3.28
CA GLY A 135 14.41 9.75 -4.44
C GLY A 135 12.99 9.30 -4.11
N GLY A 136 12.45 8.45 -4.97
CA GLY A 136 11.11 7.90 -4.75
C GLY A 136 10.73 6.91 -5.82
N GLY A 137 9.50 6.43 -5.75
CA GLY A 137 8.96 5.47 -6.69
C GLY A 137 7.46 5.36 -6.54
N ILE A 138 6.91 4.33 -7.16
CA ILE A 138 5.49 4.01 -7.09
C ILE A 138 5.34 2.74 -6.25
N ILE A 139 4.42 2.75 -5.32
CA ILE A 139 4.15 1.57 -4.48
C ILE A 139 3.56 0.47 -5.37
N ALA A 140 4.25 -0.66 -5.45
CA ALA A 140 3.74 -1.82 -6.18
C ALA A 140 2.84 -2.67 -5.29
N ALA A 141 3.24 -2.89 -4.03
CA ALA A 141 2.46 -3.69 -3.09
C ALA A 141 3.00 -3.50 -1.67
N PRO A 142 2.14 -3.62 -0.64
CA PRO A 142 2.64 -3.83 0.71
C PRO A 142 3.25 -5.22 0.80
N LEU A 143 4.25 -5.37 1.67
CA LEU A 143 4.89 -6.65 1.90
C LEU A 143 4.56 -7.12 3.31
N LYS A 144 4.20 -8.38 3.43
CA LYS A 144 3.99 -9.01 4.74
C LYS A 144 5.34 -9.43 5.31
N GLU A 145 5.57 -9.07 6.55
CA GLU A 145 6.81 -9.40 7.24
C GLU A 145 6.50 -10.19 8.51
#